data_8272bb2a62c78c3551268d3230d890a9
#
_entry.id   8272bb2a62c78c3551268d3230d890a9
#
_cell.length_a   1.000
_cell.length_b   1.000
_cell.length_c   1.000
_cell.angle_alpha   90.00
_cell.angle_beta   90.00
_cell.angle_gamma   90.00
#
_symmetry.space_group_name_H-M   'P 1'
#
loop_
_entity.id
_entity.type
_entity.pdbx_description
1 polymer ?
#
loop_
_entity_poly.entity_id
_entity_poly.type
_entity_poly.pdbx_seq_one_letter_code
_entity_poly.pdbx_strand_id
1 'polypeptide(L)'
;MLTRLDSGSLSESQMRFALEKTAHQAQRAGQIIQRIRSFVKRSEPNRTLAHVETMVEEALELANIEMRRRNVRLTHWVAPAIPPVMADTILIEQVMINLIKNAGEAIEQAQRPPSQRHVELRVEPKESTGLKGVEFSVQDSGKGLPPEVQERLFEAFFSTKNEGMGIGLNLCRSIVESHQGRMAAENIYNGSEVVGCRFSFWIPLAST
;
A
#
# COMPACT_ATOMS: atom_id res chain seq x y z
N MET A 1 0.04 -11.10 35.08
CA MET A 1 0.00 -9.70 35.46
C MET A 1 -1.11 -9.42 36.48
N LEU A 2 -2.33 -9.86 36.25
CA LEU A 2 -3.45 -9.77 37.20
C LEU A 2 -3.07 -10.33 38.59
N THR A 3 -2.45 -11.51 38.65
CA THR A 3 -1.98 -12.14 39.89
C THR A 3 -0.97 -11.32 40.71
N ARG A 4 -0.20 -10.44 40.06
CA ARG A 4 0.73 -9.52 40.74
C ARG A 4 0.06 -8.21 41.18
N LEU A 5 -1.05 -7.83 40.56
CA LEU A 5 -1.90 -6.74 40.98
C LEU A 5 -2.58 -7.11 42.33
N ASP A 6 -3.10 -8.32 42.43
CA ASP A 6 -3.79 -8.85 43.61
C ASP A 6 -2.85 -8.97 44.83
N SER A 7 -1.55 -9.16 44.56
CA SER A 7 -0.52 -9.25 45.62
C SER A 7 0.09 -7.90 46.02
N GLY A 8 -0.36 -6.76 45.42
CA GLY A 8 0.16 -5.44 45.71
C GLY A 8 1.64 -5.23 45.33
N SER A 9 2.22 -6.11 44.51
CA SER A 9 3.66 -6.12 44.17
C SER A 9 4.02 -5.40 42.88
N LEU A 10 3.05 -4.68 42.25
CA LEU A 10 3.28 -3.91 41.02
C LEU A 10 3.64 -2.45 41.35
N SER A 11 4.80 -2.02 40.86
CA SER A 11 5.15 -0.58 40.89
C SER A 11 4.27 0.23 39.92
N GLU A 12 4.09 1.51 40.19
CA GLU A 12 3.35 2.43 39.31
C GLU A 12 3.90 2.43 37.87
N SER A 13 5.21 2.38 37.70
CA SER A 13 5.87 2.30 36.41
C SER A 13 5.53 1.02 35.64
N GLN A 14 5.44 -0.11 36.34
CA GLN A 14 5.05 -1.40 35.73
C GLN A 14 3.57 -1.40 35.34
N MET A 15 2.71 -0.77 36.13
CA MET A 15 1.29 -0.62 35.81
C MET A 15 1.09 0.28 34.59
N ARG A 16 1.78 1.42 34.53
CA ARG A 16 1.74 2.34 33.41
C ARG A 16 2.21 1.66 32.12
N PHE A 17 3.34 0.98 32.14
CA PHE A 17 3.84 0.20 31.00
C PHE A 17 2.83 -0.85 30.53
N ALA A 18 2.16 -1.53 31.46
CA ALA A 18 1.15 -2.51 31.11
C ALA A 18 -0.08 -1.89 30.45
N LEU A 19 -0.56 -0.77 30.99
CA LEU A 19 -1.70 -0.02 30.42
C LEU A 19 -1.37 0.50 29.04
N GLU A 20 -0.19 1.08 28.84
CA GLU A 20 0.28 1.55 27.55
C GLU A 20 0.35 0.41 26.52
N LYS A 21 0.91 -0.74 26.90
CA LYS A 21 0.94 -1.94 26.04
C LYS A 21 -0.46 -2.45 25.72
N THR A 22 -1.37 -2.46 26.68
CA THR A 22 -2.76 -2.91 26.49
C THR A 22 -3.52 -1.96 25.58
N ALA A 23 -3.39 -0.64 25.80
CA ALA A 23 -3.98 0.38 24.94
C ALA A 23 -3.48 0.26 23.50
N HIS A 24 -2.17 0.05 23.31
CA HIS A 24 -1.58 -0.17 21.99
C HIS A 24 -2.14 -1.43 21.29
N GLN A 25 -2.30 -2.55 22.04
CA GLN A 25 -2.88 -3.78 21.49
C GLN A 25 -4.38 -3.61 21.19
N ALA A 26 -5.13 -2.91 22.01
CA ALA A 26 -6.54 -2.62 21.75
C ALA A 26 -6.71 -1.71 20.49
N GLN A 27 -5.87 -0.69 20.34
CA GLN A 27 -5.84 0.14 19.15
C GLN A 27 -5.49 -0.66 17.90
N ARG A 28 -4.51 -1.56 17.99
CA ARG A 28 -4.13 -2.47 16.91
C ARG A 28 -5.28 -3.40 16.52
N ALA A 29 -5.98 -3.98 17.52
CA ALA A 29 -7.16 -4.80 17.28
C ALA A 29 -8.29 -4.02 16.57
N GLY A 30 -8.55 -2.78 16.98
CA GLY A 30 -9.51 -1.89 16.31
C GLY A 30 -9.16 -1.61 14.86
N GLN A 31 -7.89 -1.36 14.58
CA GLN A 31 -7.39 -1.19 13.19
C GLN A 31 -7.55 -2.47 12.37
N ILE A 32 -7.31 -3.64 12.96
CA ILE A 32 -7.53 -4.93 12.31
C ILE A 32 -9.00 -5.11 11.96
N ILE A 33 -9.91 -4.84 12.90
CA ILE A 33 -11.35 -4.95 12.70
C ILE A 33 -11.83 -3.99 11.60
N GLN A 34 -11.36 -2.75 11.60
CA GLN A 34 -11.70 -1.79 10.54
C GLN A 34 -11.23 -2.27 9.16
N ARG A 35 -10.01 -2.81 9.06
CA ARG A 35 -9.47 -3.35 7.80
C ARG A 35 -10.19 -4.62 7.36
N ILE A 36 -10.54 -5.52 8.31
CA ILE A 36 -11.36 -6.69 8.03
C ILE A 36 -12.77 -6.26 7.58
N ARG A 37 -13.35 -5.26 8.21
CA ARG A 37 -14.67 -4.72 7.83
C ARG A 37 -14.66 -4.15 6.41
N SER A 38 -13.61 -3.44 6.02
CA SER A 38 -13.45 -2.96 4.63
C SER A 38 -13.21 -4.11 3.64
N PHE A 39 -12.58 -5.20 4.10
CA PHE A 39 -12.39 -6.43 3.31
C PHE A 39 -13.68 -7.26 3.16
N VAL A 40 -14.45 -7.40 4.26
CA VAL A 40 -15.69 -8.21 4.31
C VAL A 40 -16.89 -7.47 3.68
N LYS A 41 -16.88 -6.15 3.74
CA LYS A 41 -17.91 -5.33 3.09
C LYS A 41 -17.65 -5.35 1.57
N ARG A 42 -18.04 -6.43 0.93
CA ARG A 42 -18.27 -6.53 -0.54
C ARG A 42 -19.44 -5.62 -0.94
N SER A 43 -19.43 -4.34 -0.60
CA SER A 43 -20.25 -3.38 -1.29
C SER A 43 -19.62 -3.22 -2.66
N GLU A 44 -20.42 -3.38 -3.70
CA GLU A 44 -20.01 -3.01 -5.05
C GLU A 44 -19.39 -1.61 -4.99
N PRO A 45 -18.20 -1.39 -5.61
CA PRO A 45 -17.57 -0.07 -5.59
C PRO A 45 -18.53 0.95 -6.20
N ASN A 46 -18.66 2.10 -5.56
CA ASN A 46 -19.44 3.21 -6.09
C ASN A 46 -18.65 3.87 -7.24
N ARG A 47 -18.66 3.23 -8.40
CA ARG A 47 -17.91 3.68 -9.57
C ARG A 47 -18.60 4.86 -10.21
N THR A 48 -17.87 5.95 -10.32
CA THR A 48 -18.27 7.16 -11.05
C THR A 48 -17.20 7.49 -12.09
N LEU A 49 -17.57 8.35 -13.05
CA LEU A 49 -16.61 8.86 -14.01
C LEU A 49 -15.60 9.75 -13.27
N ALA A 50 -14.33 9.36 -13.29
CA ALA A 50 -13.28 10.00 -12.52
C ALA A 50 -12.09 10.40 -13.39
N HIS A 51 -11.52 11.57 -13.09
CA HIS A 51 -10.27 12.05 -13.70
C HIS A 51 -9.07 11.50 -12.94
N VAL A 52 -8.15 10.91 -13.68
CA VAL A 52 -6.98 10.23 -13.13
C VAL A 52 -6.08 11.21 -12.38
N GLU A 53 -5.89 12.40 -12.92
CA GLU A 53 -5.06 13.46 -12.34
C GLU A 53 -5.54 13.82 -10.92
N THR A 54 -6.84 14.02 -10.74
CA THR A 54 -7.43 14.37 -9.43
C THR A 54 -7.19 13.27 -8.39
N MET A 55 -7.44 11.99 -8.75
CA MET A 55 -7.17 10.87 -7.84
C MET A 55 -5.69 10.78 -7.44
N VAL A 56 -4.79 11.05 -8.39
CA VAL A 56 -3.35 11.03 -8.13
C VAL A 56 -2.97 12.16 -7.18
N GLU A 57 -3.46 13.38 -7.39
CA GLU A 57 -3.19 14.54 -6.54
C GLU A 57 -3.64 14.29 -5.10
N GLU A 58 -4.86 13.81 -4.89
CA GLU A 58 -5.41 13.50 -3.57
C GLU A 58 -4.62 12.38 -2.86
N ALA A 59 -4.26 11.31 -3.58
CA ALA A 59 -3.44 10.25 -3.04
C ALA A 59 -2.03 10.73 -2.63
N LEU A 60 -1.41 11.60 -3.46
CA LEU A 60 -0.08 12.14 -3.20
C LEU A 60 -0.06 13.09 -2.00
N GLU A 61 -1.10 13.89 -1.79
CA GLU A 61 -1.20 14.77 -0.62
C GLU A 61 -1.07 13.97 0.67
N LEU A 62 -1.82 12.87 0.79
CA LEU A 62 -1.77 12.01 1.96
C LEU A 62 -0.47 11.21 2.06
N ALA A 63 0.01 10.66 0.94
CA ALA A 63 1.22 9.84 0.92
C ALA A 63 2.48 10.65 1.23
N ASN A 64 2.56 11.92 0.82
CA ASN A 64 3.71 12.79 1.08
C ASN A 64 3.97 12.99 2.57
N ILE A 65 2.94 13.01 3.42
CA ILE A 65 3.10 13.14 4.88
C ILE A 65 3.97 11.98 5.40
N GLU A 66 3.66 10.76 4.98
CA GLU A 66 4.38 9.57 5.43
C GLU A 66 5.78 9.48 4.81
N MET A 67 5.93 9.84 3.54
CA MET A 67 7.22 9.83 2.84
C MET A 67 8.21 10.84 3.43
N ARG A 68 7.75 12.03 3.80
CA ARG A 68 8.57 13.03 4.51
C ARG A 68 9.06 12.51 5.86
N ARG A 69 8.19 11.85 6.64
CA ARG A 69 8.57 11.26 7.93
C ARG A 69 9.65 10.20 7.80
N ARG A 70 9.66 9.46 6.68
CA ARG A 70 10.66 8.42 6.37
C ARG A 70 11.90 8.96 5.66
N ASN A 71 11.94 10.25 5.39
CA ASN A 71 12.99 10.89 4.61
C ASN A 71 13.18 10.20 3.22
N VAL A 72 12.04 9.95 2.55
CA VAL A 72 11.95 9.35 1.21
C VAL A 72 11.46 10.43 0.24
N ARG A 73 12.15 10.58 -0.90
CA ARG A 73 11.73 11.45 -1.99
C ARG A 73 10.63 10.77 -2.80
N LEU A 74 9.45 11.36 -2.85
CA LEU A 74 8.35 10.94 -3.70
C LEU A 74 8.27 11.83 -4.93
N THR A 75 8.30 11.23 -6.12
CA THR A 75 8.06 11.89 -7.40
C THR A 75 6.89 11.24 -8.11
N HIS A 76 6.27 11.98 -9.02
CA HIS A 76 5.19 11.42 -9.84
C HIS A 76 5.27 11.93 -11.28
N TRP A 77 4.69 11.17 -12.17
CA TRP A 77 4.45 11.53 -13.56
C TRP A 77 3.13 10.94 -14.04
N VAL A 78 2.29 11.77 -14.63
CA VAL A 78 1.02 11.37 -15.23
C VAL A 78 1.10 11.71 -16.70
N ALA A 79 0.81 10.76 -17.59
CA ALA A 79 0.77 11.01 -19.01
C ALA A 79 -0.29 12.06 -19.34
N PRO A 80 -0.03 12.95 -20.31
CA PRO A 80 -1.02 13.95 -20.70
C PRO A 80 -2.25 13.30 -21.34
N ALA A 81 -3.42 13.92 -21.14
CA ALA A 81 -4.67 13.56 -21.79
C ALA A 81 -5.14 12.10 -21.57
N ILE A 82 -4.98 11.58 -20.36
CA ILE A 82 -5.57 10.29 -19.97
C ILE A 82 -7.11 10.44 -19.95
N PRO A 83 -7.85 9.59 -20.69
CA PRO A 83 -9.31 9.62 -20.61
C PRO A 83 -9.82 9.25 -19.22
N PRO A 84 -11.00 9.75 -18.80
CA PRO A 84 -11.60 9.38 -17.53
C PRO A 84 -11.83 7.87 -17.41
N VAL A 85 -11.80 7.37 -16.19
CA VAL A 85 -12.04 5.96 -15.83
C VAL A 85 -13.34 5.82 -15.01
N MET A 86 -13.98 4.66 -15.05
CA MET A 86 -15.08 4.33 -14.15
C MET A 86 -14.52 3.74 -12.86
N ALA A 87 -14.39 4.56 -11.81
CA ALA A 87 -13.74 4.16 -10.58
C ALA A 87 -14.46 4.69 -9.32
N ASP A 88 -14.31 3.95 -8.24
CA ASP A 88 -14.52 4.45 -6.88
C ASP A 88 -13.19 5.13 -6.49
N THR A 89 -13.18 6.46 -6.54
CA THR A 89 -11.95 7.28 -6.36
C THR A 89 -11.29 6.99 -5.03
N ILE A 90 -12.07 6.91 -3.94
CA ILE A 90 -11.57 6.65 -2.59
C ILE A 90 -10.84 5.31 -2.51
N LEU A 91 -11.39 4.27 -3.15
CA LEU A 91 -10.77 2.95 -3.14
C LEU A 91 -9.49 2.92 -3.97
N ILE A 92 -9.46 3.58 -5.14
CA ILE A 92 -8.25 3.65 -5.97
C ILE A 92 -7.14 4.48 -5.31
N GLU A 93 -7.49 5.60 -4.69
CA GLU A 93 -6.56 6.40 -3.86
C GLU A 93 -5.98 5.55 -2.73
N GLN A 94 -6.80 4.76 -2.03
CA GLN A 94 -6.35 3.86 -0.98
C GLN A 94 -5.35 2.82 -1.51
N VAL A 95 -5.53 2.30 -2.73
CA VAL A 95 -4.55 1.41 -3.38
C VAL A 95 -3.23 2.14 -3.56
N MET A 96 -3.24 3.34 -4.17
CA MET A 96 -2.02 4.13 -4.39
C MET A 96 -1.28 4.44 -3.09
N ILE A 97 -2.00 4.94 -2.07
CA ILE A 97 -1.43 5.26 -0.75
C ILE A 97 -0.79 4.02 -0.11
N ASN A 98 -1.46 2.87 -0.18
CA ASN A 98 -0.93 1.63 0.39
C ASN A 98 0.33 1.15 -0.33
N LEU A 99 0.39 1.26 -1.65
CA LEU A 99 1.57 0.91 -2.44
C LEU A 99 2.74 1.86 -2.14
N ILE A 100 2.50 3.17 -2.11
CA ILE A 100 3.53 4.18 -1.78
C ILE A 100 4.06 3.95 -0.35
N LYS A 101 3.18 3.67 0.60
CA LYS A 101 3.57 3.34 1.97
C LYS A 101 4.44 2.07 2.02
N ASN A 102 4.06 1.01 1.31
CA ASN A 102 4.83 -0.23 1.25
C ASN A 102 6.22 0.01 0.63
N ALA A 103 6.31 0.84 -0.40
CA ALA A 103 7.56 1.27 -1.02
C ALA A 103 8.47 2.01 -0.02
N GLY A 104 7.94 2.97 0.72
CA GLY A 104 8.68 3.68 1.77
C GLY A 104 9.21 2.76 2.87
N GLU A 105 8.41 1.79 3.30
CA GLU A 105 8.80 0.77 4.27
C GLU A 105 9.91 -0.17 3.74
N ALA A 106 9.85 -0.55 2.46
CA ALA A 106 10.89 -1.37 1.82
C ALA A 106 12.24 -0.64 1.73
N ILE A 107 12.21 0.66 1.42
CA ILE A 107 13.40 1.52 1.39
C ILE A 107 14.02 1.65 2.80
N GLU A 108 13.20 1.85 3.83
CA GLU A 108 13.65 1.93 5.22
C GLU A 108 14.33 0.63 5.66
N GLN A 109 13.72 -0.52 5.37
CA GLN A 109 14.31 -1.84 5.65
C GLN A 109 15.59 -2.11 4.86
N ALA A 110 15.75 -1.51 3.67
CA ALA A 110 16.95 -1.60 2.87
C ALA A 110 18.11 -0.78 3.43
N GLN A 111 17.84 0.10 4.42
CA GLN A 111 18.83 1.01 5.01
C GLN A 111 19.58 1.85 3.96
N ARG A 112 18.92 2.20 2.86
CA ARG A 112 19.51 3.03 1.80
C ARG A 112 19.90 4.40 2.35
N PRO A 113 21.02 4.99 1.90
CA PRO A 113 21.37 6.36 2.26
C PRO A 113 20.29 7.33 1.74
N PRO A 114 20.08 8.49 2.38
CA PRO A 114 19.00 9.43 2.02
C PRO A 114 18.96 9.82 0.54
N SER A 115 20.13 9.93 -0.10
CA SER A 115 20.26 10.26 -1.53
C SER A 115 19.69 9.18 -2.48
N GLN A 116 19.51 7.96 -2.00
CA GLN A 116 19.00 6.82 -2.75
C GLN A 116 17.57 6.43 -2.37
N ARG A 117 16.95 7.16 -1.43
CA ARG A 117 15.59 6.89 -0.98
C ARG A 117 14.60 7.56 -1.91
N HIS A 118 14.10 6.80 -2.87
CA HIS A 118 13.24 7.33 -3.91
C HIS A 118 12.06 6.41 -4.18
N VAL A 119 10.86 7.00 -4.28
CA VAL A 119 9.63 6.38 -4.77
C VAL A 119 9.11 7.19 -5.94
N GLU A 120 8.76 6.53 -7.03
CA GLU A 120 8.12 7.14 -8.19
C GLU A 120 6.74 6.55 -8.41
N LEU A 121 5.71 7.40 -8.49
CA LEU A 121 4.38 7.04 -8.99
C LEU A 121 4.30 7.46 -10.47
N ARG A 122 4.03 6.50 -11.35
CA ARG A 122 3.85 6.73 -12.77
C ARG A 122 2.49 6.24 -13.23
N VAL A 123 1.82 7.06 -14.05
CA VAL A 123 0.50 6.74 -14.58
C VAL A 123 0.48 6.97 -16.09
N GLU A 124 0.10 5.93 -16.83
CA GLU A 124 0.12 5.98 -18.30
C GLU A 124 -1.00 5.14 -18.92
N PRO A 125 -1.47 5.50 -20.12
CA PRO A 125 -2.37 4.66 -20.89
C PRO A 125 -1.68 3.33 -21.22
N LYS A 126 -2.41 2.22 -21.05
CA LYS A 126 -1.90 0.89 -21.38
C LYS A 126 -3.02 0.00 -21.87
N GLU A 127 -2.75 -0.70 -22.96
CA GLU A 127 -3.63 -1.76 -23.44
C GLU A 127 -3.30 -3.07 -22.71
N SER A 128 -4.32 -3.79 -22.27
CA SER A 128 -4.18 -5.07 -21.61
C SER A 128 -5.27 -6.01 -22.06
N THR A 129 -4.90 -7.16 -22.63
CA THR A 129 -5.85 -8.17 -23.19
C THR A 129 -6.82 -7.60 -24.22
N GLY A 130 -6.37 -6.67 -25.07
CA GLY A 130 -7.21 -6.05 -26.09
C GLY A 130 -8.13 -4.93 -25.58
N LEU A 131 -8.05 -4.59 -24.28
CA LEU A 131 -8.81 -3.51 -23.68
C LEU A 131 -7.90 -2.32 -23.36
N LYS A 132 -8.36 -1.11 -23.73
CA LYS A 132 -7.69 0.12 -23.36
C LYS A 132 -7.92 0.43 -21.88
N GLY A 133 -6.90 0.84 -21.18
CA GLY A 133 -6.96 1.17 -19.75
C GLY A 133 -5.85 2.11 -19.33
N VAL A 134 -5.71 2.26 -18.04
CA VAL A 134 -4.68 3.08 -17.39
C VAL A 134 -3.90 2.19 -16.44
N GLU A 135 -2.59 2.22 -16.55
CA GLU A 135 -1.70 1.59 -15.59
C GLU A 135 -1.16 2.63 -14.62
N PHE A 136 -1.24 2.30 -13.34
CA PHE A 136 -0.62 3.01 -12.24
C PHE A 136 0.54 2.14 -11.73
N SER A 137 1.73 2.68 -11.64
CA SER A 137 2.89 1.96 -11.13
C SER A 137 3.61 2.75 -10.05
N VAL A 138 3.98 2.07 -8.98
CA VAL A 138 4.78 2.60 -7.87
C VAL A 138 6.09 1.84 -7.85
N GLN A 139 7.17 2.54 -8.11
CA GLN A 139 8.53 1.99 -8.09
C GLN A 139 9.29 2.50 -6.88
N ASP A 140 9.97 1.60 -6.18
CA ASP A 140 10.84 1.92 -5.05
C ASP A 140 12.31 1.57 -5.32
N SER A 141 13.19 2.10 -4.51
CA SER A 141 14.63 1.81 -4.49
C SER A 141 15.02 0.86 -3.34
N GLY A 142 14.12 -0.04 -2.94
CA GLY A 142 14.35 -1.01 -1.87
C GLY A 142 15.23 -2.18 -2.28
N LYS A 143 15.06 -3.31 -1.58
CA LYS A 143 15.81 -4.55 -1.83
C LYS A 143 15.19 -5.43 -2.92
N GLY A 144 14.00 -5.05 -3.43
CA GLY A 144 13.19 -5.95 -4.24
C GLY A 144 12.50 -7.05 -3.43
N LEU A 145 11.98 -8.03 -4.13
CA LEU A 145 11.22 -9.14 -3.59
C LEU A 145 11.96 -10.45 -3.85
N PRO A 146 12.25 -11.25 -2.81
CA PRO A 146 12.74 -12.62 -2.99
C PRO A 146 11.73 -13.47 -3.78
N PRO A 147 12.17 -14.48 -4.55
CA PRO A 147 11.27 -15.33 -5.36
C PRO A 147 10.12 -15.95 -4.56
N GLU A 148 10.41 -16.46 -3.36
CA GLU A 148 9.43 -17.07 -2.46
C GLU A 148 8.39 -16.08 -1.93
N VAL A 149 8.72 -14.79 -1.92
CA VAL A 149 7.80 -13.70 -1.55
C VAL A 149 6.91 -13.32 -2.73
N GLN A 150 7.48 -13.30 -3.95
CA GLN A 150 6.72 -12.93 -5.15
C GLN A 150 5.53 -13.86 -5.40
N GLU A 151 5.71 -15.17 -5.20
CA GLU A 151 4.64 -16.16 -5.40
C GLU A 151 3.45 -15.96 -4.45
N ARG A 152 3.73 -15.49 -3.22
CA ARG A 152 2.74 -15.38 -2.14
C ARG A 152 2.30 -13.96 -1.82
N LEU A 153 2.81 -12.99 -2.55
CA LEU A 153 2.71 -11.56 -2.25
C LEU A 153 1.27 -11.05 -2.04
N PHE A 154 0.33 -11.64 -2.75
CA PHE A 154 -1.09 -11.26 -2.70
C PHE A 154 -1.94 -12.23 -1.87
N GLU A 155 -1.34 -13.22 -1.20
CA GLU A 155 -2.07 -14.09 -0.29
C GLU A 155 -2.52 -13.29 0.96
N ALA A 156 -3.73 -13.58 1.42
CA ALA A 156 -4.22 -12.98 2.65
C ALA A 156 -3.39 -13.47 3.84
N PHE A 157 -3.08 -12.56 4.77
CA PHE A 157 -2.29 -12.81 5.98
C PHE A 157 -0.81 -13.15 5.72
N PHE A 158 -0.33 -13.11 4.50
CA PHE A 158 1.10 -13.24 4.20
C PHE A 158 1.81 -11.90 4.41
N SER A 159 2.84 -11.89 5.24
CA SER A 159 3.68 -10.71 5.51
C SER A 159 5.09 -11.11 5.90
N THR A 160 6.07 -10.43 5.33
CA THR A 160 7.48 -10.53 5.72
C THR A 160 7.86 -9.54 6.84
N LYS A 161 6.90 -8.72 7.31
CA LYS A 161 7.10 -7.68 8.34
C LYS A 161 6.63 -8.20 9.69
N ASN A 162 7.44 -7.99 10.74
CA ASN A 162 7.12 -8.44 12.11
C ASN A 162 5.79 -7.88 12.65
N GLU A 163 5.42 -6.67 12.24
CA GLU A 163 4.15 -6.03 12.63
C GLU A 163 3.14 -5.94 11.48
N GLY A 164 3.45 -6.54 10.34
CA GLY A 164 2.59 -6.56 9.16
C GLY A 164 1.49 -7.62 9.28
N MET A 165 0.23 -7.24 9.10
CA MET A 165 -0.90 -8.18 9.12
C MET A 165 -1.07 -8.98 7.82
N GLY A 166 -0.32 -8.67 6.77
CA GLY A 166 -0.45 -9.34 5.48
C GLY A 166 -1.78 -9.12 4.74
N ILE A 167 -2.54 -8.08 5.10
CA ILE A 167 -3.86 -7.81 4.49
C ILE A 167 -3.77 -6.72 3.41
N GLY A 168 -2.78 -5.83 3.48
CA GLY A 168 -2.72 -4.63 2.66
C GLY A 168 -2.70 -4.92 1.15
N LEU A 169 -1.79 -5.75 0.66
CA LEU A 169 -1.67 -6.07 -0.76
C LEU A 169 -2.83 -6.93 -1.26
N ASN A 170 -3.32 -7.85 -0.45
CA ASN A 170 -4.52 -8.64 -0.77
C ASN A 170 -5.75 -7.72 -0.93
N LEU A 171 -5.93 -6.74 -0.04
CA LEU A 171 -7.00 -5.75 -0.16
C LEU A 171 -6.84 -4.90 -1.43
N CYS A 172 -5.63 -4.43 -1.74
CA CYS A 172 -5.37 -3.70 -2.98
C CYS A 172 -5.77 -4.54 -4.21
N ARG A 173 -5.38 -5.80 -4.24
CA ARG A 173 -5.75 -6.72 -5.31
C ARG A 173 -7.26 -6.86 -5.43
N SER A 174 -7.98 -7.06 -4.32
CA SER A 174 -9.44 -7.17 -4.30
C SER A 174 -10.13 -5.89 -4.80
N ILE A 175 -9.63 -4.71 -4.41
CA ILE A 175 -10.13 -3.42 -4.91
C ILE A 175 -9.91 -3.32 -6.42
N VAL A 176 -8.72 -3.60 -6.92
CA VAL A 176 -8.39 -3.52 -8.34
C VAL A 176 -9.24 -4.51 -9.15
N GLU A 177 -9.38 -5.75 -8.69
CA GLU A 177 -10.22 -6.78 -9.33
C GLU A 177 -11.70 -6.37 -9.34
N SER A 178 -12.20 -5.71 -8.28
CA SER A 178 -13.56 -5.18 -8.27
C SER A 178 -13.77 -4.05 -9.28
N HIS A 179 -12.70 -3.42 -9.77
CA HIS A 179 -12.70 -2.45 -10.87
C HIS A 179 -12.37 -3.10 -12.22
N GLN A 180 -12.50 -4.45 -12.33
CA GLN A 180 -12.17 -5.20 -13.55
C GLN A 180 -10.70 -5.06 -13.97
N GLY A 181 -9.85 -4.67 -13.02
CA GLY A 181 -8.43 -4.46 -13.20
C GLY A 181 -7.60 -5.69 -12.84
N ARG A 182 -6.30 -5.49 -12.89
CA ARG A 182 -5.31 -6.50 -12.50
C ARG A 182 -4.11 -5.83 -11.84
N MET A 183 -3.43 -6.57 -10.99
CA MET A 183 -2.29 -6.10 -10.23
C MET A 183 -1.10 -7.03 -10.43
N ALA A 184 0.11 -6.46 -10.49
CA ALA A 184 1.37 -7.18 -10.64
C ALA A 184 2.47 -6.56 -9.78
N ALA A 185 3.53 -7.31 -9.57
CA ALA A 185 4.77 -6.83 -8.96
C ALA A 185 5.97 -7.47 -9.66
N GLU A 186 7.02 -6.69 -9.84
CA GLU A 186 8.26 -7.12 -10.48
C GLU A 186 9.47 -6.46 -9.83
N ASN A 187 10.61 -7.15 -9.85
CA ASN A 187 11.87 -6.57 -9.42
C ASN A 187 12.44 -5.67 -10.52
N ILE A 188 13.08 -4.60 -10.09
CA ILE A 188 13.85 -3.70 -10.96
C ILE A 188 15.33 -4.12 -10.88
N TYR A 189 15.93 -4.27 -12.05
CA TYR A 189 17.31 -4.72 -12.18
C TYR A 189 18.22 -3.64 -12.75
N ASN A 190 19.45 -3.56 -12.22
CA ASN A 190 20.57 -2.86 -12.84
C ASN A 190 21.63 -3.93 -13.16
N GLY A 191 21.70 -4.35 -14.42
CA GLY A 191 22.44 -5.56 -14.80
C GLY A 191 21.82 -6.80 -14.16
N SER A 192 22.57 -7.49 -13.31
CA SER A 192 22.11 -8.68 -12.55
C SER A 192 21.66 -8.36 -11.12
N GLU A 193 21.86 -7.11 -10.66
CA GLU A 193 21.52 -6.68 -9.31
C GLU A 193 20.08 -6.19 -9.23
N VAL A 194 19.34 -6.64 -8.21
CA VAL A 194 18.02 -6.09 -7.87
C VAL A 194 18.21 -4.76 -7.14
N VAL A 195 17.69 -3.69 -7.71
CA VAL A 195 17.83 -2.32 -7.19
C VAL A 195 16.53 -1.72 -6.68
N GLY A 196 15.45 -2.47 -6.74
CA GLY A 196 14.15 -2.03 -6.28
C GLY A 196 13.02 -2.96 -6.69
N CYS A 197 11.80 -2.52 -6.47
CA CYS A 197 10.58 -3.21 -6.87
C CYS A 197 9.62 -2.24 -7.52
N ARG A 198 8.81 -2.73 -8.47
CA ARG A 198 7.67 -2.03 -9.06
C ARG A 198 6.41 -2.81 -8.78
N PHE A 199 5.46 -2.15 -8.16
CA PHE A 199 4.06 -2.60 -8.08
C PHE A 199 3.25 -1.85 -9.11
N SER A 200 2.46 -2.56 -9.90
CA SER A 200 1.55 -1.93 -10.85
C SER A 200 0.15 -2.47 -10.72
N PHE A 201 -0.83 -1.62 -11.01
CA PHE A 201 -2.20 -2.03 -11.25
C PHE A 201 -2.76 -1.33 -12.48
N TRP A 202 -3.64 -2.02 -13.16
CA TRP A 202 -4.31 -1.54 -14.36
C TRP A 202 -5.82 -1.57 -14.16
N ILE A 203 -6.52 -0.54 -14.64
CA ILE A 203 -7.98 -0.49 -14.68
C ILE A 203 -8.44 -0.08 -16.08
N PRO A 204 -9.60 -0.59 -16.57
CA PRO A 204 -10.10 -0.24 -17.89
C PRO A 204 -10.58 1.20 -17.95
N LEU A 205 -10.49 1.82 -19.15
CA LEU A 205 -11.16 3.08 -19.43
C LEU A 205 -12.68 2.93 -19.33
N ALA A 206 -13.37 4.04 -19.10
CA ALA A 206 -14.82 4.07 -19.21
C ALA A 206 -15.22 3.62 -20.64
N SER A 207 -16.14 2.62 -20.71
CA SER A 207 -16.71 2.26 -22.00
C SER A 207 -17.53 3.44 -22.52
N THR A 208 -17.21 3.93 -23.69
CA THR A 208 -18.00 4.93 -24.41
C THR A 208 -19.33 4.37 -24.82
#